data_37e01dad966b830ba093830955dfaf5d
#
_entry.id   37e01dad966b830ba093830955dfaf5d
#
_cell.length_a   1.000
_cell.length_b   1.000
_cell.length_c   1.000
_cell.angle_alpha   90.00
_cell.angle_beta   90.00
_cell.angle_gamma   90.00
#
_symmetry.space_group_name_H-M   'P 1'
#
loop_
_entity.id
_entity.type
_entity.pdbx_description
1 polymer ?
#
loop_
_entity_poly.entity_id
_entity_poly.type
_entity_poly.pdbx_seq_one_letter_code
_entity_poly.pdbx_strand_id
1 'polypeptide(L)'
;MNRRLKYVPMLCVCLIGMLVSCGTVKRTSGVSGNKTVVEEKDPLTPEQRRKYDYFFLEALRMKEKGDLDAAFEMYSHCLDIYPQGAATLFEISRFHMFLNQPEKGEEALKKAVDADPKSFWYKQTLAAYYQGKGNYPKAIYVYEDMASQFPSRLEPLMALISIPVPRTISR
;
A
#
# COMPACT_ATOMS: atom_id res chain seq x y z
N MET A 1 -43.34 11.09 38.61
CA MET A 1 -42.50 11.18 39.85
C MET A 1 -42.19 9.73 40.25
N ASN A 2 -40.90 9.32 40.10
CA ASN A 2 -40.27 8.10 40.64
C ASN A 2 -40.79 6.70 40.27
N ARG A 3 -40.48 6.22 39.07
CA ARG A 3 -40.56 4.79 38.72
C ARG A 3 -39.27 4.21 38.13
N ARG A 4 -38.09 4.72 38.44
CA ARG A 4 -36.81 4.26 37.85
C ARG A 4 -35.78 3.72 38.86
N LEU A 5 -36.20 3.12 39.97
CA LEU A 5 -35.24 2.64 40.96
C LEU A 5 -35.57 1.25 41.51
N LYS A 6 -35.98 0.29 40.68
CA LYS A 6 -36.31 -1.09 41.16
C LYS A 6 -35.51 -2.22 40.49
N TYR A 7 -34.58 -1.94 39.56
CA TYR A 7 -33.88 -3.01 38.83
C TYR A 7 -32.33 -3.06 39.02
N VAL A 8 -31.79 -2.31 39.99
CA VAL A 8 -30.35 -2.24 40.24
C VAL A 8 -29.75 -3.40 41.08
N PRO A 9 -30.49 -4.16 41.88
CA PRO A 9 -29.84 -5.23 42.68
C PRO A 9 -29.78 -6.61 41.98
N MET A 10 -30.30 -6.83 40.78
CA MET A 10 -30.34 -8.16 40.19
C MET A 10 -29.22 -8.45 39.16
N LEU A 11 -28.37 -7.48 38.86
CA LEU A 11 -27.26 -7.58 37.89
C LEU A 11 -25.89 -7.86 38.55
N CYS A 12 -25.80 -7.90 39.86
CA CYS A 12 -24.53 -8.13 40.57
C CYS A 12 -24.23 -9.58 40.98
N VAL A 13 -25.10 -10.55 40.69
CA VAL A 13 -24.92 -11.95 41.15
C VAL A 13 -24.35 -12.88 40.07
N CYS A 14 -24.26 -12.44 38.83
CA CYS A 14 -23.76 -13.28 37.73
C CYS A 14 -22.26 -13.11 37.39
N LEU A 15 -21.48 -12.36 38.14
CA LEU A 15 -20.06 -12.07 37.85
C LEU A 15 -19.04 -12.80 38.73
N ILE A 16 -19.44 -13.78 39.56
CA ILE A 16 -18.50 -14.52 40.43
C ILE A 16 -18.43 -16.01 40.07
N GLY A 17 -18.46 -16.37 38.80
CA GLY A 17 -18.50 -17.78 38.39
C GLY A 17 -17.49 -18.22 37.34
N MET A 18 -16.54 -17.39 36.89
CA MET A 18 -15.59 -17.80 35.83
C MET A 18 -14.12 -17.46 36.09
N LEU A 19 -13.60 -17.93 37.19
CA LEU A 19 -12.16 -17.95 37.46
C LEU A 19 -11.78 -19.33 38.01
N VAL A 20 -11.72 -20.36 37.21
CA VAL A 20 -10.79 -21.49 37.31
C VAL A 20 -10.96 -22.36 36.06
N SER A 21 -10.18 -22.14 35.04
CA SER A 21 -9.76 -23.22 34.12
C SER A 21 -8.39 -22.88 33.54
N CYS A 22 -7.37 -23.15 34.33
CA CYS A 22 -6.00 -23.22 33.85
C CYS A 22 -5.84 -24.56 33.11
N GLY A 23 -6.26 -24.61 31.85
CA GLY A 23 -6.05 -25.74 30.95
C GLY A 23 -4.66 -25.65 30.34
N THR A 24 -3.75 -26.52 30.80
CA THR A 24 -2.43 -26.77 30.21
C THR A 24 -2.59 -27.24 28.76
N VAL A 25 -2.39 -26.32 27.78
CA VAL A 25 -2.34 -26.71 26.38
C VAL A 25 -1.01 -27.43 26.13
N LYS A 26 -1.06 -28.77 26.02
CA LYS A 26 0.03 -29.56 25.46
C LYS A 26 0.26 -29.07 24.00
N ARG A 27 1.43 -28.48 23.75
CA ARG A 27 1.93 -28.25 22.40
C ARG A 27 2.10 -29.61 21.72
N THR A 28 1.22 -29.96 20.83
CA THR A 28 1.46 -31.00 19.84
C THR A 28 2.37 -30.42 18.76
N SER A 29 3.66 -30.74 18.86
CA SER A 29 4.63 -30.59 17.79
C SER A 29 4.27 -31.56 16.67
N GLY A 30 3.91 -31.01 15.50
CA GLY A 30 3.72 -31.84 14.32
C GLY A 30 2.91 -31.19 13.22
N VAL A 31 3.45 -30.19 12.54
CA VAL A 31 3.27 -30.01 11.09
C VAL A 31 4.59 -29.47 10.55
N SER A 32 5.41 -30.37 10.05
CA SER A 32 6.55 -30.09 9.21
C SER A 32 6.03 -29.65 7.84
N GLY A 33 5.71 -28.38 7.72
CA GLY A 33 5.55 -27.70 6.44
C GLY A 33 6.78 -26.84 6.24
N ASN A 34 7.78 -27.37 5.58
CA ASN A 34 8.98 -26.63 5.18
C ASN A 34 8.61 -25.59 4.13
N LYS A 35 7.95 -24.51 4.56
CA LYS A 35 7.90 -23.27 3.82
C LYS A 35 9.25 -22.62 4.05
N THR A 36 10.20 -22.84 3.14
CA THR A 36 11.37 -21.97 3.01
C THR A 36 10.84 -20.57 2.75
N VAL A 37 10.66 -19.81 3.82
CA VAL A 37 10.57 -18.37 3.74
C VAL A 37 11.93 -17.96 3.23
N VAL A 38 12.01 -17.65 1.94
CA VAL A 38 13.16 -16.95 1.38
C VAL A 38 13.12 -15.58 2.08
N GLU A 39 13.92 -15.44 3.12
CA GLU A 39 14.12 -14.18 3.82
C GLU A 39 14.84 -13.29 2.82
N GLU A 40 14.07 -12.46 2.12
CA GLU A 40 14.60 -11.47 1.18
C GLU A 40 15.43 -10.51 2.04
N LYS A 41 16.76 -10.66 1.93
CA LYS A 41 17.69 -9.90 2.75
C LYS A 41 17.47 -8.40 2.49
N ASP A 42 17.14 -7.67 3.54
CA ASP A 42 16.99 -6.22 3.47
C ASP A 42 18.28 -5.61 2.86
N PRO A 43 18.17 -4.85 1.76
CA PRO A 43 19.31 -4.25 1.10
C PRO A 43 20.01 -3.19 1.99
N LEU A 44 19.36 -2.72 3.05
CA LEU A 44 19.87 -1.70 3.96
C LEU A 44 20.50 -2.32 5.20
N THR A 45 21.58 -1.69 5.69
CA THR A 45 22.09 -2.00 7.03
C THR A 45 21.05 -1.62 8.09
N PRO A 46 21.11 -2.20 9.31
CA PRO A 46 20.17 -1.85 10.38
C PRO A 46 20.18 -0.35 10.74
N GLU A 47 21.31 0.33 10.59
CA GLU A 47 21.40 1.78 10.82
C GLU A 47 20.73 2.57 9.69
N GLN A 48 21.00 2.20 8.43
CA GLN A 48 20.36 2.83 7.28
C GLN A 48 18.85 2.63 7.33
N ARG A 49 18.39 1.41 7.71
CA ARG A 49 16.96 1.10 7.87
C ARG A 49 16.33 2.04 8.91
N ARG A 50 16.92 2.18 10.08
CA ARG A 50 16.38 3.09 11.12
C ARG A 50 16.30 4.54 10.64
N LYS A 51 17.33 5.03 9.92
CA LYS A 51 17.32 6.40 9.37
C LYS A 51 16.24 6.56 8.29
N TYR A 52 16.13 5.58 7.38
CA TYR A 52 15.10 5.58 6.34
C TYR A 52 13.69 5.61 6.95
N ASP A 53 13.42 4.73 7.90
CA ASP A 53 12.12 4.63 8.58
C ASP A 53 11.79 5.93 9.33
N TYR A 54 12.78 6.54 9.98
CA TYR A 54 12.60 7.84 10.64
C TYR A 54 12.17 8.92 9.64
N PHE A 55 12.91 9.12 8.55
CA PHE A 55 12.58 10.13 7.56
C PHE A 55 11.23 9.85 6.88
N PHE A 56 10.95 8.59 6.59
CA PHE A 56 9.68 8.19 5.97
C PHE A 56 8.48 8.50 6.86
N LEU A 57 8.56 8.19 8.15
CA LEU A 57 7.50 8.48 9.13
C LEU A 57 7.34 9.99 9.34
N GLU A 58 8.45 10.75 9.40
CA GLU A 58 8.40 12.21 9.47
C GLU A 58 7.76 12.82 8.22
N ALA A 59 8.08 12.31 7.04
CA ALA A 59 7.45 12.74 5.79
C ALA A 59 5.92 12.54 5.82
N LEU A 60 5.45 11.36 6.29
CA LEU A 60 4.02 11.11 6.47
C LEU A 60 3.39 12.11 7.44
N ARG A 61 4.05 12.37 8.58
CA ARG A 61 3.57 13.31 9.59
C ARG A 61 3.49 14.75 9.06
N MET A 62 4.48 15.20 8.27
CA MET A 62 4.46 16.52 7.63
C MET A 62 3.34 16.60 6.60
N LYS A 63 3.17 15.56 5.79
CA LYS A 63 2.06 15.47 4.82
C LYS A 63 0.69 15.57 5.49
N GLU A 64 0.47 14.89 6.62
CA GLU A 64 -0.78 14.98 7.39
C GLU A 64 -1.04 16.38 7.96
N LYS A 65 0.02 17.11 8.31
CA LYS A 65 -0.07 18.51 8.75
C LYS A 65 -0.29 19.51 7.60
N GLY A 66 -0.19 19.06 6.36
CA GLY A 66 -0.27 19.91 5.17
C GLY A 66 1.04 20.62 4.83
N ASP A 67 2.14 20.34 5.56
CA ASP A 67 3.47 20.87 5.25
C ASP A 67 4.11 20.01 4.15
N LEU A 68 3.71 20.30 2.91
CA LEU A 68 4.09 19.49 1.76
C LEU A 68 5.57 19.68 1.39
N ASP A 69 6.14 20.86 1.61
CA ASP A 69 7.55 21.13 1.31
C ASP A 69 8.45 20.34 2.25
N ALA A 70 8.19 20.37 3.57
CA ALA A 70 8.91 19.58 4.53
C ALA A 70 8.73 18.06 4.29
N ALA A 71 7.52 17.61 3.91
CA ALA A 71 7.29 16.22 3.57
C ALA A 71 8.12 15.76 2.38
N PHE A 72 8.20 16.60 1.33
CA PHE A 72 9.02 16.32 0.15
C PHE A 72 10.52 16.23 0.49
N GLU A 73 11.03 17.13 1.33
CA GLU A 73 12.40 17.10 1.80
C GLU A 73 12.72 15.80 2.56
N MET A 74 11.83 15.39 3.48
CA MET A 74 12.00 14.14 4.22
C MET A 74 11.98 12.92 3.29
N TYR A 75 11.09 12.88 2.29
CA TYR A 75 11.11 11.81 1.28
C TYR A 75 12.39 11.83 0.44
N SER A 76 12.95 13.02 0.15
CA SER A 76 14.22 13.12 -0.56
C SER A 76 15.36 12.50 0.24
N HIS A 77 15.42 12.75 1.56
CA HIS A 77 16.38 12.07 2.44
C HIS A 77 16.22 10.54 2.47
N CYS A 78 14.99 10.03 2.33
CA CYS A 78 14.78 8.59 2.16
C CYS A 78 15.47 8.07 0.88
N LEU A 79 15.37 8.80 -0.24
CA LEU A 79 16.00 8.39 -1.50
C LEU A 79 17.53 8.56 -1.47
N ASP A 80 18.07 9.48 -0.68
CA ASP A 80 19.52 9.57 -0.44
C ASP A 80 20.06 8.30 0.24
N ILE A 81 19.26 7.69 1.13
CA ILE A 81 19.61 6.46 1.83
C ILE A 81 19.34 5.23 0.96
N TYR A 82 18.18 5.19 0.31
CA TYR A 82 17.74 4.08 -0.52
C TYR A 82 17.07 4.58 -1.80
N PRO A 83 17.82 4.78 -2.88
CA PRO A 83 17.33 5.31 -4.15
C PRO A 83 16.24 4.45 -4.82
N GLN A 84 16.18 3.16 -4.47
CA GLN A 84 15.19 2.22 -4.98
C GLN A 84 14.01 1.98 -4.02
N GLY A 85 13.83 2.86 -3.04
CA GLY A 85 12.71 2.80 -2.09
C GLY A 85 11.36 2.98 -2.78
N ALA A 86 10.71 1.88 -3.16
CA ALA A 86 9.48 1.91 -3.97
C ALA A 86 8.38 2.79 -3.37
N ALA A 87 8.15 2.69 -2.05
CA ALA A 87 7.16 3.51 -1.35
C ALA A 87 7.49 5.00 -1.42
N THR A 88 8.77 5.36 -1.24
CA THR A 88 9.22 6.76 -1.33
C THR A 88 9.10 7.29 -2.77
N LEU A 89 9.52 6.50 -3.76
CA LEU A 89 9.39 6.86 -5.18
C LEU A 89 7.92 7.09 -5.57
N PHE A 90 7.02 6.25 -5.05
CA PHE A 90 5.59 6.43 -5.26
C PHE A 90 5.07 7.73 -4.64
N GLU A 91 5.44 8.06 -3.41
CA GLU A 91 5.04 9.32 -2.79
C GLU A 91 5.63 10.52 -3.52
N ILE A 92 6.91 10.51 -3.89
CA ILE A 92 7.56 11.55 -4.69
C ILE A 92 6.86 11.74 -6.04
N SER A 93 6.40 10.66 -6.68
CA SER A 93 5.65 10.76 -7.94
C SER A 93 4.38 11.58 -7.78
N ARG A 94 3.67 11.38 -6.65
CA ARG A 94 2.44 12.11 -6.33
C ARG A 94 2.70 13.61 -6.08
N PHE A 95 3.81 13.93 -5.41
CA PHE A 95 4.24 15.33 -5.24
C PHE A 95 4.52 16.00 -6.58
N HIS A 96 5.27 15.36 -7.48
CA HIS A 96 5.52 15.91 -8.80
C HIS A 96 4.23 16.11 -9.61
N MET A 97 3.28 15.18 -9.53
CA MET A 97 1.98 15.34 -10.18
C MET A 97 1.18 16.51 -9.59
N PHE A 98 1.19 16.67 -8.26
CA PHE A 98 0.56 17.78 -7.58
C PHE A 98 1.17 19.14 -7.97
N LEU A 99 2.49 19.21 -8.12
CA LEU A 99 3.24 20.40 -8.54
C LEU A 99 3.15 20.67 -10.06
N ASN A 100 2.27 19.94 -10.78
CA ASN A 100 2.12 20.04 -12.24
C ASN A 100 3.42 19.78 -13.00
N GLN A 101 4.20 18.78 -12.54
CA GLN A 101 5.42 18.26 -13.17
C GLN A 101 5.20 16.82 -13.62
N PRO A 102 4.31 16.56 -14.59
CA PRO A 102 3.83 15.23 -14.92
C PRO A 102 4.94 14.30 -15.45
N GLU A 103 5.95 14.83 -16.12
CA GLU A 103 7.07 14.03 -16.64
C GLU A 103 7.92 13.44 -15.52
N LYS A 104 8.23 14.27 -14.49
CA LYS A 104 8.95 13.80 -13.29
C LYS A 104 8.09 12.84 -12.49
N GLY A 105 6.79 13.11 -12.40
CA GLY A 105 5.84 12.22 -11.75
C GLY A 105 5.76 10.85 -12.43
N GLU A 106 5.70 10.81 -13.77
CA GLU A 106 5.73 9.56 -14.54
C GLU A 106 7.03 8.79 -14.31
N GLU A 107 8.17 9.47 -14.38
CA GLU A 107 9.47 8.85 -14.17
C GLU A 107 9.59 8.20 -12.78
N ALA A 108 9.23 8.95 -11.73
CA ALA A 108 9.27 8.45 -10.37
C ALA A 108 8.30 7.27 -10.15
N LEU A 109 7.10 7.34 -10.74
CA LEU A 109 6.10 6.27 -10.66
C LEU A 109 6.55 5.00 -11.37
N LYS A 110 7.20 5.12 -12.53
CA LYS A 110 7.80 3.97 -13.23
C LYS A 110 8.89 3.32 -12.37
N LYS A 111 9.79 4.13 -11.80
CA LYS A 111 10.82 3.62 -10.87
C LYS A 111 10.20 2.89 -9.67
N ALA A 112 9.06 3.38 -9.13
CA ALA A 112 8.36 2.70 -8.05
C ALA A 112 7.81 1.34 -8.48
N VAL A 113 7.24 1.23 -9.69
CA VAL A 113 6.77 -0.04 -10.25
C VAL A 113 7.93 -1.00 -10.52
N ASP A 114 9.05 -0.50 -11.04
CA ASP A 114 10.25 -1.32 -11.31
C ASP A 114 10.89 -1.84 -10.01
N ALA A 115 10.87 -1.03 -8.94
CA ALA A 115 11.39 -1.39 -7.64
C ALA A 115 10.50 -2.39 -6.87
N ASP A 116 9.19 -2.34 -7.07
CA ASP A 116 8.23 -3.34 -6.54
C ASP A 116 7.21 -3.72 -7.62
N PRO A 117 7.59 -4.63 -8.53
CA PRO A 117 6.73 -5.06 -9.64
C PRO A 117 5.51 -5.90 -9.20
N LYS A 118 5.45 -6.30 -7.92
CA LYS A 118 4.31 -7.02 -7.34
C LYS A 118 3.30 -6.09 -6.67
N SER A 119 3.57 -4.81 -6.58
CA SER A 119 2.63 -3.84 -6.01
C SER A 119 1.48 -3.57 -6.98
N PHE A 120 0.29 -4.05 -6.60
CA PHE A 120 -0.94 -3.76 -7.32
C PHE A 120 -1.21 -2.25 -7.45
N TRP A 121 -1.00 -1.51 -6.35
CA TRP A 121 -1.33 -0.09 -6.27
C TRP A 121 -0.44 0.80 -7.13
N TYR A 122 0.85 0.49 -7.23
CA TYR A 122 1.76 1.26 -8.08
C TYR A 122 1.42 1.07 -9.56
N LYS A 123 1.18 -0.17 -9.97
CA LYS A 123 0.74 -0.47 -11.35
C LYS A 123 -0.61 0.15 -11.67
N GLN A 124 -1.58 0.06 -10.76
CA GLN A 124 -2.89 0.67 -10.96
C GLN A 124 -2.78 2.20 -11.15
N THR A 125 -1.94 2.85 -10.33
CA THR A 125 -1.71 4.29 -10.45
C THR A 125 -1.05 4.65 -11.78
N LEU A 126 -0.06 3.85 -12.24
CA LEU A 126 0.61 4.06 -13.52
C LEU A 126 -0.35 3.87 -14.71
N ALA A 127 -1.18 2.81 -14.67
CA ALA A 127 -2.17 2.57 -15.71
C ALA A 127 -3.22 3.69 -15.78
N ALA A 128 -3.74 4.12 -14.62
CA ALA A 128 -4.69 5.22 -14.52
C ALA A 128 -4.07 6.55 -15.00
N TYR A 129 -2.80 6.80 -14.70
CA TYR A 129 -2.08 7.97 -15.23
C TYR A 129 -2.03 7.94 -16.76
N TYR A 130 -1.64 6.82 -17.38
CA TYR A 130 -1.62 6.69 -18.84
C TYR A 130 -3.01 6.84 -19.46
N GLN A 131 -4.03 6.25 -18.83
CA GLN A 131 -5.42 6.40 -19.25
C GLN A 131 -5.87 7.87 -19.22
N GLY A 132 -5.58 8.58 -18.12
CA GLY A 132 -5.90 10.01 -17.97
C GLY A 132 -5.19 10.91 -18.98
N LYS A 133 -4.00 10.52 -19.44
CA LYS A 133 -3.26 11.19 -20.52
C LYS A 133 -3.73 10.79 -21.93
N GLY A 134 -4.71 9.90 -22.07
CA GLY A 134 -5.13 9.36 -23.36
C GLY A 134 -4.11 8.41 -24.01
N ASN A 135 -3.06 8.02 -23.29
CA ASN A 135 -2.10 7.04 -23.77
C ASN A 135 -2.62 5.62 -23.54
N TYR A 136 -3.69 5.29 -24.25
CA TYR A 136 -4.38 4.01 -24.11
C TYR A 136 -3.48 2.78 -24.37
N PRO A 137 -2.56 2.78 -25.35
CA PRO A 137 -1.67 1.63 -25.54
C PRO A 137 -0.83 1.30 -24.29
N LYS A 138 -0.24 2.31 -23.64
CA LYS A 138 0.51 2.09 -22.40
C LYS A 138 -0.41 1.67 -21.24
N ALA A 139 -1.61 2.26 -21.11
CA ALA A 139 -2.57 1.89 -20.10
C ALA A 139 -3.00 0.42 -20.25
N ILE A 140 -3.34 -0.02 -21.46
CA ILE A 140 -3.72 -1.40 -21.79
C ILE A 140 -2.60 -2.36 -21.39
N TYR A 141 -1.36 -2.08 -21.80
CA TYR A 141 -0.21 -2.92 -21.46
C TYR A 141 -0.07 -3.15 -19.96
N VAL A 142 -0.20 -2.08 -19.15
CA VAL A 142 -0.09 -2.21 -17.69
C VAL A 142 -1.30 -2.95 -17.09
N TYR A 143 -2.52 -2.71 -17.57
CA TYR A 143 -3.71 -3.42 -17.10
C TYR A 143 -3.70 -4.91 -17.46
N GLU A 144 -3.19 -5.28 -18.64
CA GLU A 144 -3.02 -6.69 -19.04
C GLU A 144 -2.01 -7.42 -18.15
N ASP A 145 -0.87 -6.77 -17.86
CA ASP A 145 0.12 -7.27 -16.90
C ASP A 145 -0.49 -7.46 -15.50
N MET A 146 -1.27 -6.48 -15.04
CA MET A 146 -1.99 -6.58 -13.76
C MET A 146 -3.01 -7.73 -13.76
N ALA A 147 -3.79 -7.90 -14.82
CA ALA A 147 -4.77 -8.98 -14.93
C ALA A 147 -4.10 -10.36 -14.88
N SER A 148 -2.91 -10.49 -15.49
CA SER A 148 -2.10 -11.71 -15.43
C SER A 148 -1.54 -11.99 -14.03
N GLN A 149 -1.04 -10.97 -13.35
CA GLN A 149 -0.41 -11.12 -12.03
C GLN A 149 -1.42 -11.25 -10.89
N PHE A 150 -2.61 -10.65 -11.03
CA PHE A 150 -3.65 -10.60 -10.00
C PHE A 150 -4.98 -11.17 -10.52
N PRO A 151 -5.05 -12.46 -10.91
CA PRO A 151 -6.22 -13.04 -11.57
C PRO A 151 -7.49 -13.06 -10.71
N SER A 152 -7.37 -12.92 -9.40
CA SER A 152 -8.52 -12.81 -8.49
C SER A 152 -9.13 -11.40 -8.40
N ARG A 153 -8.50 -10.40 -9.03
CA ARG A 153 -8.96 -9.02 -9.02
C ARG A 153 -9.65 -8.67 -10.34
N LEU A 154 -10.84 -8.09 -10.24
CA LEU A 154 -11.63 -7.71 -11.41
C LEU A 154 -11.30 -6.31 -11.93
N GLU A 155 -10.69 -5.46 -11.10
CA GLU A 155 -10.44 -4.04 -11.40
C GLU A 155 -9.64 -3.84 -12.71
N PRO A 156 -8.55 -4.59 -12.99
CA PRO A 156 -7.83 -4.45 -14.25
C PRO A 156 -8.67 -4.82 -15.48
N LEU A 157 -9.49 -5.88 -15.38
CA LEU A 157 -10.36 -6.33 -16.47
C LEU A 157 -11.47 -5.29 -16.74
N MET A 158 -12.06 -4.73 -15.71
CA MET A 158 -13.05 -3.66 -15.85
C MET A 158 -12.44 -2.41 -16.48
N ALA A 159 -11.21 -2.05 -16.10
CA ALA A 159 -10.51 -0.93 -16.70
C ALA A 159 -10.25 -1.17 -18.20
N LEU A 160 -9.80 -2.35 -18.61
CA LEU A 160 -9.59 -2.72 -20.00
C LEU A 160 -10.87 -2.59 -20.85
N ILE A 161 -12.01 -3.01 -20.31
CA ILE A 161 -13.31 -2.89 -21.00
C ILE A 161 -13.73 -1.41 -21.15
N SER A 162 -13.35 -0.55 -20.18
CA SER A 162 -13.72 0.87 -20.17
C SER A 162 -12.86 1.76 -21.07
N ILE A 163 -11.70 1.27 -21.53
CA ILE A 163 -10.82 2.04 -22.40
C ILE A 163 -11.45 2.18 -23.80
N PRO A 164 -11.59 3.41 -24.33
CA PRO A 164 -12.09 3.61 -25.68
C PRO A 164 -11.10 3.06 -26.69
N VAL A 165 -11.47 1.97 -27.34
CA VAL A 165 -10.71 1.44 -28.47
C VAL A 165 -10.97 2.35 -29.67
N PRO A 166 -9.95 2.98 -30.27
CA PRO A 166 -10.15 3.72 -31.50
C PRO A 166 -10.71 2.76 -32.56
N ARG A 167 -11.94 2.99 -33.00
CA ARG A 167 -12.48 2.25 -34.16
C ARG A 167 -11.63 2.65 -35.37
N THR A 168 -10.65 1.85 -35.69
CA THR A 168 -10.05 1.90 -37.03
C THR A 168 -11.14 1.55 -38.01
N ILE A 169 -11.76 2.60 -38.57
CA ILE A 169 -12.62 2.42 -39.77
C ILE A 169 -11.67 1.95 -40.84
N SER A 170 -11.63 0.65 -41.08
CA SER A 170 -11.00 0.09 -42.29
C SER A 170 -11.84 0.58 -43.46
N ARG A 171 -11.27 1.50 -44.24
CA ARG A 171 -11.74 1.85 -45.56
C ARG A 171 -11.16 0.87 -46.53
#